data_9111640a5397fbbf67dc356a0cb4039c
#
_entry.id   9111640a5397fbbf67dc356a0cb4039c
#
_cell.length_a   1.000
_cell.length_b   1.000
_cell.length_c   1.000
_cell.angle_alpha   90.00
_cell.angle_beta   90.00
_cell.angle_gamma   90.00
#
_symmetry.space_group_name_H-M   'P 1'
#
loop_
_entity.id
_entity.type
_entity.pdbx_description
1 polymer ?
#
loop_
_entity_poly.entity_id
_entity_poly.type
_entity_poly.pdbx_seq_one_letter_code
_entity_poly.pdbx_strand_id
1 'polypeptide(L)'
;MKKIFVLTGEPSGDKLASKIIAQLKNSRSDIEYLSVGGEHLNALSIKSLYNLKEVTYLGFTKVLFNIFKIKNKINETVREIIKFKPDILFSVDSPDFTLRVVKEVKKMNPSISTIHFVAPQVWVWREGRVKKIKKFIDHILLLFKFEKKYWEKENVSCQFVGHPLLESDKEAKIEI
;
A
#
# COMPACT_ATOMS: atom_id res chain seq x y z
N MET A 1 -8.84 20.71 2.42
CA MET A 1 -8.16 19.89 1.39
C MET A 1 -7.71 18.60 2.05
N LYS A 2 -8.09 17.43 1.52
CA LYS A 2 -7.67 16.13 2.06
C LYS A 2 -6.27 15.78 1.59
N LYS A 3 -5.52 15.04 2.40
CA LYS A 3 -4.16 14.60 2.09
C LYS A 3 -4.06 13.08 2.07
N ILE A 4 -3.52 12.52 0.99
CA ILE A 4 -3.29 11.08 0.86
C ILE A 4 -1.81 10.83 0.61
N PHE A 5 -1.21 9.99 1.45
CA PHE A 5 0.12 9.45 1.19
C PHE A 5 -0.01 8.06 0.57
N VAL A 6 0.56 7.87 -0.62
CA VAL A 6 0.56 6.58 -1.34
C VAL A 6 1.89 5.89 -1.14
N LEU A 7 1.88 4.70 -0.57
CA LEU A 7 3.08 3.95 -0.21
C LEU A 7 3.15 2.64 -0.97
N THR A 8 4.13 2.50 -1.85
CA THR A 8 4.44 1.26 -2.57
C THR A 8 5.87 0.82 -2.31
N GLY A 9 6.19 -0.45 -2.55
CA GLY A 9 7.53 -0.99 -2.33
C GLY A 9 8.17 -1.56 -3.61
N GLU A 10 7.37 -1.71 -4.67
CA GLU A 10 7.81 -2.31 -5.94
C GLU A 10 6.95 -1.85 -7.12
N PRO A 11 7.42 -2.04 -8.39
CA PRO A 11 6.72 -1.55 -9.59
C PRO A 11 5.31 -2.12 -9.77
N SER A 12 5.05 -3.38 -9.35
CA SER A 12 3.71 -3.98 -9.36
C SER A 12 2.73 -3.20 -8.49
N GLY A 13 3.14 -2.88 -7.26
CA GLY A 13 2.36 -2.05 -6.34
C GLY A 13 2.14 -0.64 -6.85
N ASP A 14 3.14 -0.02 -7.50
CA ASP A 14 3.03 1.29 -8.13
C ASP A 14 1.97 1.30 -9.24
N LYS A 15 1.98 0.28 -10.11
CA LYS A 15 0.98 0.11 -11.17
C LYS A 15 -0.43 -0.07 -10.62
N LEU A 16 -0.60 -0.86 -9.55
CA LEU A 16 -1.89 -1.06 -8.90
C LEU A 16 -2.39 0.22 -8.22
N ALA A 17 -1.52 0.90 -7.48
CA ALA A 17 -1.83 2.16 -6.83
C ALA A 17 -2.28 3.22 -7.83
N SER A 18 -1.56 3.36 -8.95
CA SER A 18 -1.84 4.39 -9.95
C SER A 18 -3.23 4.25 -10.58
N LYS A 19 -3.72 3.03 -10.80
CA LYS A 19 -5.08 2.80 -11.32
C LYS A 19 -6.16 3.35 -10.36
N ILE A 20 -6.03 3.06 -9.07
CA ILE A 20 -6.98 3.53 -8.05
C ILE A 20 -6.90 5.05 -7.91
N ILE A 21 -5.69 5.58 -7.83
CA ILE A 21 -5.48 7.03 -7.65
C ILE A 21 -5.92 7.82 -8.90
N ALA A 22 -5.76 7.29 -10.11
CA ALA A 22 -6.28 7.91 -11.32
C ALA A 22 -7.80 8.09 -11.27
N GLN A 23 -8.53 7.04 -10.87
CA GLN A 23 -9.99 7.11 -10.71
C GLN A 23 -10.38 8.12 -9.63
N LEU A 24 -9.66 8.14 -8.50
CA LEU A 24 -9.92 9.08 -7.43
C LEU A 24 -9.66 10.53 -7.86
N LYS A 25 -8.59 10.80 -8.60
CA LYS A 25 -8.29 12.14 -9.16
C LYS A 25 -9.34 12.61 -10.16
N ASN A 26 -9.91 11.70 -10.96
CA ASN A 26 -10.98 12.02 -11.89
C ASN A 26 -12.29 12.39 -11.19
N SER A 27 -12.55 11.81 -10.01
CA SER A 27 -13.76 12.05 -9.22
C SER A 27 -13.61 13.19 -8.21
N ARG A 28 -12.37 13.53 -7.80
CA ARG A 28 -12.08 14.53 -6.75
C ARG A 28 -10.79 15.28 -7.06
N SER A 29 -10.90 16.62 -7.15
CA SER A 29 -9.77 17.53 -7.38
C SER A 29 -9.21 18.17 -6.09
N ASP A 30 -9.86 17.98 -4.95
CA ASP A 30 -9.56 18.62 -3.67
C ASP A 30 -8.59 17.81 -2.78
N ILE A 31 -7.75 16.94 -3.38
CA ILE A 31 -6.84 16.05 -2.67
C ILE A 31 -5.39 16.38 -3.01
N GLU A 32 -4.57 16.56 -1.97
CA GLU A 32 -3.11 16.66 -2.06
C GLU A 32 -2.49 15.27 -1.93
N TYR A 33 -1.53 14.94 -2.82
CA TYR A 33 -0.86 13.65 -2.83
C TYR A 33 0.63 13.78 -2.64
N LEU A 34 1.21 12.83 -1.89
CA LEU A 34 2.64 12.56 -1.82
C LEU A 34 2.84 11.03 -1.83
N SER A 35 3.96 10.54 -2.35
CA SER A 35 4.14 9.09 -2.45
C SER A 35 5.56 8.60 -2.15
N VAL A 36 5.67 7.30 -1.92
CA VAL A 36 6.79 6.47 -2.34
C VAL A 36 6.24 5.63 -3.48
N GLY A 37 6.59 6.00 -4.71
CA GLY A 37 6.05 5.41 -5.93
C GLY A 37 7.05 5.46 -7.07
N GLY A 38 6.67 4.87 -8.18
CA GLY A 38 7.48 4.77 -9.40
C GLY A 38 6.92 5.58 -10.56
N GLU A 39 7.14 5.06 -11.76
CA GLU A 39 6.81 5.75 -13.01
C GLU A 39 5.29 5.94 -13.19
N HIS A 40 4.47 4.99 -12.73
CA HIS A 40 3.01 5.06 -12.89
C HIS A 40 2.38 6.17 -12.03
N LEU A 41 2.79 6.33 -10.77
CA LEU A 41 2.33 7.44 -9.94
C LEU A 41 2.92 8.78 -10.40
N ASN A 42 4.18 8.80 -10.86
CA ASN A 42 4.79 9.99 -11.45
C ASN A 42 4.04 10.46 -12.70
N ALA A 43 3.56 9.55 -13.55
CA ALA A 43 2.73 9.88 -14.72
C ALA A 43 1.41 10.59 -14.34
N LEU A 44 0.92 10.39 -13.13
CA LEU A 44 -0.22 11.11 -12.55
C LEU A 44 0.18 12.44 -11.88
N SER A 45 1.42 12.91 -12.08
CA SER A 45 1.98 14.10 -11.44
C SER A 45 2.01 14.01 -9.90
N ILE A 46 2.18 12.81 -9.35
CA ILE A 46 2.34 12.59 -7.91
C ILE A 46 3.82 12.44 -7.59
N LYS A 47 4.34 13.39 -6.82
CA LYS A 47 5.75 13.39 -6.41
C LYS A 47 6.06 12.20 -5.50
N SER A 48 7.16 11.49 -5.80
CA SER A 48 7.75 10.49 -4.92
C SER A 48 8.82 11.11 -4.02
N LEU A 49 8.93 10.62 -2.78
CA LEU A 49 9.98 11.05 -1.84
C LEU A 49 11.39 10.73 -2.36
N TYR A 50 11.53 9.56 -2.99
CA TYR A 50 12.79 9.05 -3.54
C TYR A 50 12.49 8.04 -4.66
N ASN A 51 13.53 7.56 -5.33
CA ASN A 51 13.38 6.57 -6.39
C ASN A 51 12.92 5.22 -5.81
N LEU A 52 11.85 4.65 -6.35
CA LEU A 52 11.29 3.37 -5.89
C LEU A 52 12.32 2.24 -5.93
N LYS A 53 13.29 2.28 -6.83
CA LYS A 53 14.39 1.30 -6.92
C LYS A 53 15.18 1.19 -5.60
N GLU A 54 15.26 2.26 -4.81
CA GLU A 54 15.99 2.25 -3.53
C GLU A 54 15.39 1.26 -2.50
N VAL A 55 14.08 1.00 -2.58
CA VAL A 55 13.41 0.03 -1.69
C VAL A 55 13.20 -1.33 -2.36
N THR A 56 12.99 -1.36 -3.67
CA THR A 56 12.81 -2.62 -4.44
C THR A 56 14.07 -3.49 -4.38
N TYR A 57 15.25 -2.93 -4.59
CA TYR A 57 16.51 -3.67 -4.53
C TYR A 57 16.85 -4.17 -3.12
N LEU A 58 16.38 -3.51 -2.08
CA LEU A 58 16.62 -3.94 -0.70
C LEU A 58 15.86 -5.23 -0.34
N GLY A 59 14.75 -5.52 -1.03
CA GLY A 59 13.96 -6.74 -0.82
C GLY A 59 14.52 -8.00 -1.50
N PHE A 60 15.27 -7.84 -2.60
CA PHE A 60 15.73 -8.96 -3.43
C PHE A 60 17.18 -9.40 -3.15
N THR A 61 18.03 -8.54 -2.61
CA THR A 61 19.45 -8.86 -2.35
C THR A 61 19.66 -9.28 -0.91
N LYS A 62 20.30 -10.45 -0.72
CA LYS A 62 20.76 -11.07 0.55
C LYS A 62 20.41 -10.26 1.81
N VAL A 63 19.29 -10.63 2.42
CA VAL A 63 18.61 -9.96 3.54
C VAL A 63 19.53 -9.53 4.69
N LEU A 64 20.60 -10.28 4.96
CA LEU A 64 21.49 -10.04 6.10
C LEU A 64 22.32 -8.75 6.00
N PHE A 65 22.77 -8.37 4.78
CA PHE A 65 23.60 -7.18 4.60
C PHE A 65 22.82 -5.86 4.47
N ASN A 66 21.50 -5.94 4.23
CA ASN A 66 20.67 -4.77 3.94
C ASN A 66 19.71 -4.38 5.08
N ILE A 67 19.69 -5.09 6.22
CA ILE A 67 18.75 -4.81 7.32
C ILE A 67 18.85 -3.37 7.82
N PHE A 68 20.06 -2.86 7.98
CA PHE A 68 20.27 -1.47 8.43
C PHE A 68 19.80 -0.45 7.38
N LYS A 69 20.03 -0.71 6.08
CA LYS A 69 19.59 0.17 5.00
C LYS A 69 18.05 0.19 4.91
N ILE A 70 17.41 -0.98 5.00
CA ILE A 70 15.94 -1.09 5.03
C ILE A 70 15.38 -0.34 6.24
N LYS A 71 15.94 -0.51 7.42
CA LYS A 71 15.52 0.18 8.63
C LYS A 71 15.65 1.70 8.51
N ASN A 72 16.76 2.18 7.96
CA ASN A 72 16.96 3.61 7.72
C ASN A 72 15.94 4.16 6.73
N LYS A 73 15.65 3.42 5.65
CA LYS A 73 14.66 3.83 4.65
C LYS A 73 13.23 3.83 5.22
N ILE A 74 12.90 2.86 6.07
CA ILE A 74 11.63 2.85 6.82
C ILE A 74 11.54 4.11 7.70
N ASN A 75 12.57 4.41 8.49
CA ASN A 75 12.59 5.57 9.37
C ASN A 75 12.49 6.90 8.62
N GLU A 76 13.18 7.03 7.47
CA GLU A 76 13.08 8.18 6.58
C GLU A 76 11.65 8.36 6.09
N THR A 77 11.05 7.30 5.55
CA THR A 77 9.68 7.30 5.04
C THR A 77 8.67 7.68 6.13
N VAL A 78 8.80 7.10 7.32
CA VAL A 78 7.94 7.41 8.48
C VAL A 78 8.01 8.90 8.83
N ARG A 79 9.22 9.47 8.91
CA ARG A 79 9.40 10.91 9.22
C ARG A 79 8.71 11.81 8.21
N GLU A 80 8.85 11.50 6.92
CA GLU A 80 8.24 12.31 5.86
C GLU A 80 6.70 12.15 5.84
N ILE A 81 6.16 10.97 6.13
CA ILE A 81 4.71 10.77 6.30
C ILE A 81 4.17 11.61 7.47
N ILE A 82 4.84 11.57 8.62
CA ILE A 82 4.41 12.34 9.80
C ILE A 82 4.50 13.84 9.54
N LYS A 83 5.52 14.31 8.82
CA LYS A 83 5.67 15.71 8.40
C LYS A 83 4.59 16.15 7.40
N PHE A 84 4.23 15.30 6.46
CA PHE A 84 3.17 15.56 5.47
C PHE A 84 1.79 15.61 6.11
N LYS A 85 1.57 14.91 7.24
CA LYS A 85 0.31 14.83 7.98
C LYS A 85 -0.87 14.39 7.09
N PRO A 86 -0.81 13.20 6.46
CA PRO A 86 -1.92 12.74 5.64
C PRO A 86 -3.15 12.41 6.49
N ASP A 87 -4.34 12.60 5.92
CA ASP A 87 -5.59 12.04 6.46
C ASP A 87 -5.62 10.51 6.26
N ILE A 88 -5.08 10.05 5.11
CA ILE A 88 -5.05 8.65 4.73
C ILE A 88 -3.64 8.24 4.33
N LEU A 89 -3.15 7.15 4.90
CA LEU A 89 -1.99 6.41 4.44
C LEU A 89 -2.46 5.18 3.67
N PHE A 90 -2.36 5.25 2.34
CA PHE A 90 -2.73 4.19 1.42
C PHE A 90 -1.49 3.40 1.02
N SER A 91 -1.37 2.19 1.53
CA SER A 91 -0.25 1.28 1.25
C SER A 91 -0.68 0.15 0.31
N VAL A 92 0.20 -0.21 -0.62
CA VAL A 92 -0.11 -1.20 -1.66
C VAL A 92 1.01 -2.22 -1.76
N ASP A 93 0.65 -3.50 -1.60
CA ASP A 93 1.56 -4.64 -1.74
C ASP A 93 2.85 -4.55 -0.89
N SER A 94 3.90 -5.34 -1.22
CA SER A 94 5.23 -5.32 -0.56
C SER A 94 5.18 -5.28 0.97
N PRO A 95 4.50 -6.22 1.64
CA PRO A 95 4.17 -6.14 3.06
C PRO A 95 5.40 -6.06 3.98
N ASP A 96 6.55 -6.53 3.53
CA ASP A 96 7.78 -6.47 4.31
C ASP A 96 8.35 -5.05 4.46
N PHE A 97 8.03 -4.16 3.53
CA PHE A 97 8.36 -2.74 3.63
C PHE A 97 7.14 -1.94 4.07
N THR A 98 6.04 -2.00 3.32
CA THR A 98 4.88 -1.13 3.50
C THR A 98 4.23 -1.29 4.87
N LEU A 99 3.98 -2.53 5.35
CA LEU A 99 3.37 -2.74 6.65
C LEU A 99 4.27 -2.36 7.84
N ARG A 100 5.60 -2.40 7.66
CA ARG A 100 6.52 -1.91 8.68
C ARG A 100 6.43 -0.39 8.81
N VAL A 101 6.39 0.33 7.69
CA VAL A 101 6.19 1.79 7.69
C VAL A 101 4.85 2.14 8.31
N VAL A 102 3.75 1.52 7.86
CA VAL A 102 2.40 1.79 8.38
C VAL A 102 2.32 1.57 9.89
N LYS A 103 2.92 0.48 10.38
CA LYS A 103 2.96 0.17 11.81
C LYS A 103 3.64 1.28 12.62
N GLU A 104 4.79 1.79 12.16
CA GLU A 104 5.51 2.84 12.88
C GLU A 104 4.77 4.19 12.78
N VAL A 105 4.18 4.52 11.62
CA VAL A 105 3.32 5.71 11.47
C VAL A 105 2.13 5.65 12.42
N LYS A 106 1.42 4.51 12.49
CA LYS A 106 0.24 4.35 13.37
C LYS A 106 0.58 4.48 14.85
N LYS A 107 1.79 4.06 15.26
CA LYS A 107 2.28 4.28 16.63
C LYS A 107 2.53 5.75 16.92
N MET A 108 3.10 6.50 15.98
CA MET A 108 3.43 7.92 16.16
C MET A 108 2.21 8.82 16.03
N ASN A 109 1.28 8.48 15.14
CA ASN A 109 0.04 9.22 14.93
C ASN A 109 -1.14 8.27 14.67
N PRO A 110 -1.88 7.85 15.72
CA PRO A 110 -3.02 6.94 15.59
C PRO A 110 -4.21 7.52 14.79
N SER A 111 -4.28 8.85 14.61
CA SER A 111 -5.38 9.50 13.89
C SER A 111 -5.31 9.34 12.37
N ILE A 112 -4.15 8.99 11.82
CA ILE A 112 -4.01 8.74 10.39
C ILE A 112 -4.78 7.46 10.04
N SER A 113 -5.74 7.55 9.12
CA SER A 113 -6.46 6.40 8.62
C SER A 113 -5.57 5.55 7.72
N THR A 114 -5.48 4.24 7.99
CA THR A 114 -4.59 3.34 7.27
C THR A 114 -5.36 2.34 6.44
N ILE A 115 -5.13 2.37 5.12
CA ILE A 115 -5.75 1.46 4.16
C ILE A 115 -4.64 0.65 3.48
N HIS A 116 -4.79 -0.66 3.43
CA HIS A 116 -3.84 -1.53 2.74
C HIS A 116 -4.52 -2.29 1.60
N PHE A 117 -3.94 -2.23 0.41
CA PHE A 117 -4.40 -2.96 -0.77
C PHE A 117 -3.42 -4.08 -1.12
N VAL A 118 -3.93 -5.22 -1.55
CA VAL A 118 -3.23 -6.50 -1.74
C VAL A 118 -2.88 -7.12 -0.38
N ALA A 119 -3.88 -7.75 0.22
CA ALA A 119 -3.73 -8.37 1.53
C ALA A 119 -2.59 -9.41 1.57
N PRO A 120 -1.78 -9.42 2.63
CA PRO A 120 -0.79 -10.47 2.80
C PRO A 120 -1.43 -11.87 2.83
N GLN A 121 -0.78 -12.84 2.22
CA GLN A 121 -1.26 -14.22 2.22
C GLN A 121 -1.26 -14.79 3.64
N VAL A 122 -2.43 -14.77 4.31
CA VAL A 122 -2.59 -15.24 5.69
C VAL A 122 -3.11 -16.68 5.77
N TRP A 123 -3.64 -17.21 4.66
CA TRP A 123 -4.28 -18.53 4.60
C TRP A 123 -3.30 -19.68 4.47
N VAL A 124 -2.03 -19.44 4.09
CA VAL A 124 -1.07 -20.52 3.81
C VAL A 124 -0.41 -21.04 5.09
N TRP A 125 0.00 -20.15 6.05
CA TRP A 125 0.78 -20.58 7.22
C TRP A 125 0.66 -19.67 8.45
N ARG A 126 -0.15 -18.60 8.43
CA ARG A 126 0.01 -17.53 9.44
C ARG A 126 -1.30 -16.85 9.88
N GLU A 127 -2.31 -17.58 10.37
CA GLU A 127 -3.54 -16.98 10.90
C GLU A 127 -3.26 -15.91 11.97
N GLY A 128 -2.26 -16.11 12.83
CA GLY A 128 -1.84 -15.12 13.83
C GLY A 128 -1.30 -13.79 13.27
N ARG A 129 -1.04 -13.71 11.93
CA ARG A 129 -0.61 -12.48 11.26
C ARG A 129 -1.74 -11.45 11.19
N VAL A 130 -2.98 -11.88 11.00
CA VAL A 130 -4.16 -11.01 10.98
C VAL A 130 -4.27 -10.25 12.30
N LYS A 131 -4.15 -10.95 13.45
CA LYS A 131 -4.18 -10.34 14.80
C LYS A 131 -3.11 -9.26 15.01
N LYS A 132 -1.96 -9.41 14.35
CA LYS A 132 -0.88 -8.42 14.41
C LYS A 132 -1.17 -7.21 13.53
N ILE A 133 -1.66 -7.44 12.30
CA ILE A 133 -1.95 -6.40 11.30
C ILE A 133 -3.13 -5.54 11.74
N LYS A 134 -4.18 -6.12 12.31
CA LYS A 134 -5.34 -5.45 12.91
C LYS A 134 -4.99 -4.29 13.85
N LYS A 135 -3.82 -4.32 14.48
CA LYS A 135 -3.40 -3.29 15.44
C LYS A 135 -3.01 -1.96 14.78
N PHE A 136 -2.77 -1.96 13.45
CA PHE A 136 -2.26 -0.79 12.75
C PHE A 136 -2.82 -0.59 11.33
N ILE A 137 -3.73 -1.46 10.87
CA ILE A 137 -4.48 -1.31 9.63
C ILE A 137 -5.96 -1.16 9.97
N ASP A 138 -6.58 -0.06 9.51
CA ASP A 138 -7.99 0.22 9.74
C ASP A 138 -8.87 -0.44 8.68
N HIS A 139 -8.39 -0.54 7.41
CA HIS A 139 -9.16 -1.16 6.32
C HIS A 139 -8.27 -1.90 5.34
N ILE A 140 -8.74 -3.06 4.84
CA ILE A 140 -8.04 -3.87 3.84
C ILE A 140 -8.87 -4.03 2.58
N LEU A 141 -8.24 -3.79 1.42
CA LEU A 141 -8.79 -4.07 0.11
C LEU A 141 -8.26 -5.42 -0.39
N LEU A 142 -9.17 -6.34 -0.71
CA LEU A 142 -8.88 -7.73 -1.03
C LEU A 142 -8.95 -7.99 -2.53
N LEU A 143 -8.00 -8.77 -3.05
CA LEU A 143 -7.98 -9.22 -4.45
C LEU A 143 -8.91 -10.40 -4.69
N PHE A 144 -9.10 -11.26 -3.68
CA PHE A 144 -9.88 -12.48 -3.82
C PHE A 144 -11.00 -12.55 -2.79
N LYS A 145 -12.18 -12.96 -3.23
CA LYS A 145 -13.37 -13.05 -2.38
C LYS A 145 -13.21 -14.00 -1.19
N PHE A 146 -12.45 -15.08 -1.37
CA PHE A 146 -12.22 -16.09 -0.31
C PHE A 146 -11.36 -15.55 0.87
N GLU A 147 -10.59 -14.47 0.66
CA GLU A 147 -9.76 -13.87 1.70
C GLU A 147 -10.61 -13.25 2.81
N LYS A 148 -11.81 -12.77 2.47
CA LYS A 148 -12.71 -12.01 3.35
C LYS A 148 -12.94 -12.72 4.69
N LYS A 149 -13.19 -14.04 4.68
CA LYS A 149 -13.45 -14.84 5.88
C LYS A 149 -12.34 -14.77 6.94
N TYR A 150 -11.07 -14.62 6.51
CA TYR A 150 -9.92 -14.57 7.44
C TYR A 150 -9.82 -13.23 8.16
N TRP A 151 -10.21 -12.13 7.49
CA TRP A 151 -10.17 -10.79 8.03
C TRP A 151 -11.40 -10.50 8.88
N GLU A 152 -12.60 -10.90 8.43
CA GLU A 152 -13.85 -10.76 9.19
C GLU A 152 -13.84 -11.55 10.50
N LYS A 153 -13.26 -12.77 10.52
CA LYS A 153 -13.09 -13.58 11.74
C LYS A 153 -12.37 -12.82 12.86
N GLU A 154 -11.48 -11.92 12.50
CA GLU A 154 -10.72 -11.10 13.44
C GLU A 154 -11.29 -9.69 13.59
N ASN A 155 -12.48 -9.40 13.08
CA ASN A 155 -13.12 -8.09 13.08
C ASN A 155 -12.25 -6.99 12.43
N VAL A 156 -11.58 -7.30 11.32
CA VAL A 156 -10.87 -6.32 10.51
C VAL A 156 -11.79 -5.85 9.39
N SER A 157 -11.96 -4.53 9.26
CA SER A 157 -12.71 -3.95 8.15
C SER A 157 -12.06 -4.30 6.82
N CYS A 158 -12.79 -4.95 5.92
CA CYS A 158 -12.26 -5.38 4.64
C CYS A 158 -13.30 -5.33 3.52
N GLN A 159 -12.83 -5.10 2.30
CA GLN A 159 -13.66 -5.08 1.11
C GLN A 159 -13.00 -5.84 -0.03
N PHE A 160 -13.75 -6.71 -0.70
CA PHE A 160 -13.32 -7.32 -1.95
C PHE A 160 -13.47 -6.31 -3.09
N VAL A 161 -12.38 -6.05 -3.80
CA VAL A 161 -12.32 -5.07 -4.91
C VAL A 161 -11.98 -5.71 -6.26
N GLY A 162 -11.67 -7.02 -6.29
CA GLY A 162 -11.30 -7.74 -7.51
C GLY A 162 -9.81 -7.69 -7.84
N HIS A 163 -9.43 -8.50 -8.81
CA HIS A 163 -8.05 -8.59 -9.29
C HIS A 163 -7.88 -7.80 -10.57
N PRO A 164 -6.98 -6.81 -10.65
CA PRO A 164 -6.86 -5.91 -11.80
C PRO A 164 -6.53 -6.59 -13.14
N LEU A 165 -5.96 -7.81 -13.11
CA LEU A 165 -5.72 -8.59 -14.34
C LEU A 165 -7.01 -9.18 -14.92
N LEU A 166 -8.02 -9.43 -14.08
CA LEU A 166 -9.31 -9.95 -14.57
C LEU A 166 -10.16 -8.87 -15.25
N GLU A 167 -9.88 -7.61 -14.98
CA GLU A 167 -10.52 -6.47 -15.65
C GLU A 167 -9.94 -6.24 -17.05
N SER A 168 -8.62 -6.40 -17.22
CA SER A 168 -7.96 -6.29 -18.52
C SER A 168 -8.42 -7.34 -19.53
N ASP A 169 -8.76 -8.56 -19.07
CA ASP A 169 -9.27 -9.64 -19.93
C ASP A 169 -10.72 -9.40 -20.40
N LYS A 170 -11.49 -8.58 -19.70
CA LYS A 170 -12.84 -8.19 -20.13
C LYS A 170 -12.79 -7.12 -21.23
N GLU A 171 -11.83 -6.20 -21.18
CA GLU A 171 -11.60 -5.21 -22.24
C GLU A 171 -11.04 -5.86 -23.52
N ALA A 172 -10.16 -6.86 -23.38
CA ALA A 172 -9.60 -7.60 -24.51
C ALA A 172 -10.59 -8.52 -25.26
N LYS A 173 -11.72 -8.88 -24.64
CA LYS A 173 -12.76 -9.74 -25.25
C LYS A 173 -13.85 -8.97 -26.02
N ILE A 174 -13.75 -7.65 -26.12
CA ILE A 174 -14.72 -6.81 -26.84
C ILE A 174 -14.24 -6.44 -28.27
N GLU A 175 -13.03 -6.84 -28.65
CA GLU A 175 -12.49 -6.65 -30.01
C GLU A 175 -12.51 -7.98 -30.81
N ILE A 176 -13.68 -8.59 -31.03
CA ILE A 176 -13.91 -9.61 -32.07
C ILE A 176 -15.23 -9.29 -32.79
#